data_cbf0c5723d773de425e3ab3869307c15
#
_entry.id   cbf0c5723d773de425e3ab3869307c15
#
_cell.length_a   1.000
_cell.length_b   1.000
_cell.length_c   1.000
_cell.angle_alpha   90.00
_cell.angle_beta   90.00
_cell.angle_gamma   90.00
#
_symmetry.space_group_name_H-M   'P 1'
#
loop_
_entity.id
_entity.type
_entity.pdbx_description
1 polymer ?
#
loop_
_entity_poly.entity_id
_entity_poly.type
_entity_poly.pdbx_seq_one_letter_code
_entity_poly.pdbx_strand_id
1 'polypeptide(L)'
;YRMRAEFRIWHEGGEMFYAMFERGQKASGASLIRCDQFPAASESINALMPKLIEAAAQNPELKNRWYAVDFLSALSGEMLVTMIYHKKLGEAWQRAAETLARELGIHIIGRSRGQKIVLTQDYIIEELNVNGKTFRYRQVEGSFTQPNARVCEKMLGWACDVAQNLSGDLLELYCGNGNFTLPLSQHFRQVLATEVSKTS
;
A
#
# COMPACT_ATOMS: atom_id res chain seq x y z
N TYR A 1 2.09 10.56 -7.14
CA TYR A 1 1.41 11.10 -5.96
C TYR A 1 0.64 10.05 -5.17
N ARG A 2 0.20 8.95 -5.83
CA ARG A 2 -0.52 7.86 -5.15
C ARG A 2 0.47 6.99 -4.39
N MET A 3 0.21 6.83 -3.10
CA MET A 3 1.01 5.97 -2.21
C MET A 3 0.62 4.50 -2.32
N ARG A 4 -0.40 4.18 -3.12
CA ARG A 4 -0.88 2.82 -3.39
C ARG A 4 -1.12 2.62 -4.88
N ALA A 5 -0.72 1.47 -5.42
CA ALA A 5 -0.98 1.03 -6.78
C ALA A 5 -1.11 -0.51 -6.84
N GLU A 6 -2.00 -0.99 -7.69
CA GLU A 6 -2.29 -2.41 -7.87
C GLU A 6 -2.19 -2.75 -9.35
N PHE A 7 -1.53 -3.86 -9.69
CA PHE A 7 -1.37 -4.32 -11.06
C PHE A 7 -1.59 -5.83 -11.16
N ARG A 8 -2.05 -6.24 -12.32
CA ARG A 8 -1.93 -7.65 -12.72
C ARG A 8 -0.51 -7.91 -13.20
N ILE A 9 -0.05 -9.12 -13.01
CA ILE A 9 1.17 -9.62 -13.65
C ILE A 9 0.73 -10.44 -14.86
N TRP A 10 1.10 -9.97 -16.05
CA TRP A 10 0.78 -10.64 -17.29
C TRP A 10 1.98 -11.42 -17.80
N HIS A 11 1.72 -12.61 -18.32
CA HIS A 11 2.74 -13.50 -18.84
C HIS A 11 2.43 -13.74 -20.33
N GLU A 12 3.29 -13.30 -21.22
CA GLU A 12 3.13 -13.45 -22.65
C GLU A 12 4.49 -13.55 -23.34
N GLY A 13 4.62 -14.48 -24.31
CA GLY A 13 5.86 -14.63 -25.06
C GLY A 13 7.11 -14.93 -24.26
N GLY A 14 7.00 -15.45 -23.04
CA GLY A 14 8.10 -15.67 -22.11
C GLY A 14 8.44 -14.45 -21.23
N GLU A 15 7.92 -13.30 -21.54
CA GLU A 15 8.01 -12.08 -20.72
C GLU A 15 6.99 -12.06 -19.57
N MET A 16 7.27 -11.22 -18.60
CA MET A 16 6.40 -10.92 -17.49
C MET A 16 6.40 -9.40 -17.28
N PHE A 17 5.22 -8.78 -17.21
CA PHE A 17 5.07 -7.33 -17.08
C PHE A 17 3.82 -6.93 -16.28
N TYR A 18 3.80 -5.69 -15.79
CA TYR A 18 2.62 -5.12 -15.15
C TYR A 18 1.56 -4.78 -16.16
N ALA A 19 0.31 -5.07 -15.81
CA ALA A 19 -0.83 -4.84 -16.68
C ALA A 19 -2.02 -4.24 -15.93
N MET A 20 -2.72 -3.39 -16.63
CA MET A 20 -4.08 -2.93 -16.32
C MET A 20 -5.01 -3.33 -17.46
N PHE A 21 -6.31 -3.11 -17.29
CA PHE A 21 -7.32 -3.39 -18.30
C PHE A 21 -8.20 -2.18 -18.53
N GLU A 22 -8.68 -2.03 -19.75
CA GLU A 22 -9.64 -0.99 -20.09
C GLU A 22 -10.87 -1.06 -19.18
N ARG A 23 -11.28 0.10 -18.69
CA ARG A 23 -12.41 0.18 -17.76
C ARG A 23 -13.71 -0.33 -18.44
N GLY A 24 -14.41 -1.19 -17.73
CA GLY A 24 -15.68 -1.78 -18.21
C GLY A 24 -15.50 -2.95 -19.17
N GLN A 25 -14.28 -3.32 -19.53
CA GLN A 25 -13.96 -4.50 -20.34
C GLN A 25 -13.62 -5.70 -19.45
N LYS A 26 -13.90 -6.91 -19.97
CA LYS A 26 -13.42 -8.14 -19.34
C LYS A 26 -11.91 -8.22 -19.46
N ALA A 27 -11.23 -8.59 -18.37
CA ALA A 27 -9.78 -8.80 -18.36
C ALA A 27 -9.38 -9.87 -19.40
N SER A 28 -8.74 -9.45 -20.49
CA SER A 28 -8.29 -10.29 -21.60
C SER A 28 -7.15 -9.61 -22.34
N GLY A 29 -6.45 -10.32 -23.21
CA GLY A 29 -5.43 -9.72 -24.05
C GLY A 29 -5.92 -8.57 -24.93
N ALA A 30 -7.20 -8.55 -25.30
CA ALA A 30 -7.79 -7.48 -26.12
C ALA A 30 -8.00 -6.16 -25.36
N SER A 31 -8.14 -6.21 -24.02
CA SER A 31 -8.33 -5.03 -23.15
C SER A 31 -7.09 -4.70 -22.32
N LEU A 32 -5.95 -5.37 -22.62
CA LEU A 32 -4.70 -5.27 -21.90
C LEU A 32 -4.01 -3.91 -22.15
N ILE A 33 -3.60 -3.27 -21.06
CA ILE A 33 -2.75 -2.08 -21.09
C ILE A 33 -1.47 -2.42 -20.32
N ARG A 34 -0.34 -2.48 -21.03
CA ARG A 34 0.98 -2.69 -20.42
C ARG A 34 1.38 -1.43 -19.64
N CYS A 35 1.88 -1.61 -18.43
CA CYS A 35 2.22 -0.54 -17.49
C CYS A 35 3.69 -0.64 -17.05
N ASP A 36 4.64 -0.27 -17.88
CA ASP A 36 6.07 -0.23 -17.51
C ASP A 36 6.37 0.92 -16.52
N GLN A 37 5.52 1.94 -16.51
CA GLN A 37 5.49 3.05 -15.56
C GLN A 37 4.05 3.41 -15.23
N PHE A 38 3.83 3.98 -14.03
CA PHE A 38 2.53 4.48 -13.62
C PHE A 38 2.67 5.90 -13.05
N PRO A 39 2.57 6.94 -13.89
CA PRO A 39 2.83 8.34 -13.50
C PRO A 39 1.96 8.85 -12.35
N ALA A 40 0.80 8.23 -12.12
CA ALA A 40 -0.06 8.55 -10.98
C ALA A 40 0.49 8.04 -9.64
N ALA A 41 1.33 7.01 -9.63
CA ALA A 41 1.94 6.48 -8.41
C ALA A 41 3.05 7.40 -7.88
N SER A 42 3.47 7.16 -6.63
CA SER A 42 4.63 7.82 -6.02
C SER A 42 5.91 7.48 -6.79
N GLU A 43 6.91 8.35 -6.68
CA GLU A 43 8.23 8.12 -7.28
C GLU A 43 8.87 6.83 -6.75
N SER A 44 8.70 6.53 -5.47
CA SER A 44 9.19 5.29 -4.85
C SER A 44 8.58 4.04 -5.46
N ILE A 45 7.27 4.03 -5.75
CA ILE A 45 6.62 2.92 -6.44
C ILE A 45 7.18 2.79 -7.86
N ASN A 46 7.26 3.89 -8.63
CA ASN A 46 7.79 3.86 -10.00
C ASN A 46 9.26 3.41 -10.05
N ALA A 47 10.07 3.78 -9.07
CA ALA A 47 11.46 3.35 -8.98
C ALA A 47 11.61 1.86 -8.60
N LEU A 48 10.65 1.32 -7.83
CA LEU A 48 10.65 -0.09 -7.44
C LEU A 48 10.11 -1.01 -8.54
N MET A 49 9.11 -0.59 -9.31
CA MET A 49 8.45 -1.42 -10.31
C MET A 49 9.41 -2.18 -11.24
N PRO A 50 10.36 -1.54 -11.94
CA PRO A 50 11.27 -2.26 -12.84
C PRO A 50 12.19 -3.22 -12.08
N LYS A 51 12.71 -2.84 -10.93
CA LYS A 51 13.61 -3.67 -10.12
C LYS A 51 12.92 -4.93 -9.61
N LEU A 52 11.68 -4.79 -9.14
CA LEU A 52 10.89 -5.91 -8.61
C LEU A 52 10.56 -6.93 -9.70
N ILE A 53 10.09 -6.47 -10.87
CA ILE A 53 9.70 -7.38 -11.95
C ILE A 53 10.92 -8.09 -12.56
N GLU A 54 12.03 -7.38 -12.72
CA GLU A 54 13.29 -7.94 -13.24
C GLU A 54 13.84 -9.02 -12.29
N ALA A 55 13.96 -8.72 -11.00
CA ALA A 55 14.45 -9.67 -10.00
C ALA A 55 13.52 -10.90 -9.87
N ALA A 56 12.20 -10.69 -9.86
CA ALA A 56 11.25 -11.79 -9.82
C ALA A 56 11.28 -12.65 -11.08
N ALA A 57 11.54 -12.08 -12.27
CA ALA A 57 11.62 -12.80 -13.54
C ALA A 57 12.79 -13.78 -13.58
N GLN A 58 13.89 -13.49 -12.87
CA GLN A 58 15.08 -14.34 -12.79
C GLN A 58 14.91 -15.53 -11.82
N ASN A 59 13.87 -15.51 -10.96
CA ASN A 59 13.66 -16.56 -9.97
C ASN A 59 12.39 -17.37 -10.29
N PRO A 60 12.50 -18.68 -10.63
CA PRO A 60 11.37 -19.52 -10.98
C PRO A 60 10.30 -19.61 -9.88
N GLU A 61 10.70 -19.57 -8.60
CA GLU A 61 9.76 -19.61 -7.48
C GLU A 61 8.91 -18.34 -7.37
N LEU A 62 9.50 -17.20 -7.68
CA LEU A 62 8.80 -15.90 -7.67
C LEU A 62 7.97 -15.68 -8.92
N LYS A 63 8.50 -16.08 -10.11
CA LYS A 63 7.83 -15.91 -11.40
C LYS A 63 6.60 -16.79 -11.57
N ASN A 64 6.69 -18.06 -11.14
CA ASN A 64 5.68 -19.07 -11.44
C ASN A 64 4.32 -18.74 -10.83
N ARG A 65 3.30 -18.53 -11.68
CA ARG A 65 1.92 -18.19 -11.33
C ARG A 65 1.78 -16.94 -10.44
N TRP A 66 2.71 -16.02 -10.51
CA TRP A 66 2.54 -14.69 -9.95
C TRP A 66 1.44 -13.97 -10.75
N TYR A 67 0.36 -13.58 -10.05
CA TYR A 67 -0.89 -13.14 -10.67
C TYR A 67 -1.13 -11.64 -10.57
N ALA A 68 -0.82 -11.05 -9.42
CA ALA A 68 -1.02 -9.63 -9.17
C ALA A 68 -0.03 -9.13 -8.10
N VAL A 69 0.09 -7.83 -8.01
CA VAL A 69 0.91 -7.15 -7.02
C VAL A 69 0.23 -5.88 -6.54
N ASP A 70 0.27 -5.66 -5.23
CA ASP A 70 -0.16 -4.42 -4.60
C ASP A 70 1.05 -3.74 -3.99
N PHE A 71 1.22 -2.45 -4.28
CA PHE A 71 2.24 -1.59 -3.70
C PHE A 71 1.61 -0.67 -2.67
N LEU A 72 2.24 -0.52 -1.52
CA LEU A 72 1.92 0.47 -0.51
C LEU A 72 3.23 1.15 -0.10
N SER A 73 3.32 2.46 -0.31
CA SER A 73 4.46 3.29 0.06
C SER A 73 4.07 4.32 1.11
N ALA A 74 5.04 4.82 1.87
CA ALA A 74 4.87 5.87 2.85
C ALA A 74 5.84 7.03 2.61
N LEU A 75 5.54 8.22 3.13
CA LEU A 75 6.46 9.37 3.09
C LEU A 75 7.69 9.14 3.98
N SER A 76 7.62 8.23 4.95
CA SER A 76 8.78 7.76 5.73
C SER A 76 9.85 7.06 4.89
N GLY A 77 9.47 6.63 3.67
CA GLY A 77 10.31 5.82 2.78
C GLY A 77 10.06 4.32 2.88
N GLU A 78 9.27 3.86 3.85
CA GLU A 78 8.91 2.44 3.95
C GLU A 78 8.04 2.00 2.76
N MET A 79 8.22 0.75 2.35
CA MET A 79 7.49 0.14 1.23
C MET A 79 7.05 -1.28 1.59
N LEU A 80 5.78 -1.57 1.35
CA LEU A 80 5.20 -2.91 1.47
C LEU A 80 4.68 -3.37 0.11
N VAL A 81 5.07 -4.57 -0.29
CA VAL A 81 4.63 -5.22 -1.53
C VAL A 81 3.88 -6.50 -1.19
N THR A 82 2.64 -6.61 -1.66
CA THR A 82 1.87 -7.85 -1.58
C THR A 82 1.92 -8.57 -2.91
N MET A 83 2.59 -9.71 -2.96
CA MET A 83 2.68 -10.57 -4.14
C MET A 83 1.58 -11.63 -4.10
N ILE A 84 0.67 -11.63 -5.08
CA ILE A 84 -0.53 -12.48 -5.12
C ILE A 84 -0.34 -13.58 -6.17
N TYR A 85 -0.56 -14.82 -5.76
CA TYR A 85 -0.29 -16.01 -6.58
C TYR A 85 -1.52 -16.89 -6.79
N HIS A 86 -1.54 -17.58 -7.94
CA HIS A 86 -2.46 -18.68 -8.21
C HIS A 86 -1.82 -20.06 -7.98
N LYS A 87 -0.92 -20.16 -7.01
CA LYS A 87 -0.33 -21.41 -6.53
C LYS A 87 -0.20 -21.38 -5.00
N LYS A 88 -0.09 -22.53 -4.37
CA LYS A 88 0.29 -22.63 -2.95
C LYS A 88 1.74 -22.16 -2.78
N LEU A 89 1.98 -21.34 -1.77
CA LEU A 89 3.30 -20.82 -1.42
C LEU A 89 3.94 -21.76 -0.39
N GLY A 90 5.14 -22.24 -0.69
CA GLY A 90 5.93 -23.11 0.19
C GLY A 90 7.24 -22.44 0.64
N GLU A 91 8.06 -23.20 1.34
CA GLU A 91 9.34 -22.72 1.88
C GLU A 91 10.31 -22.19 0.80
N ALA A 92 10.33 -22.79 -0.40
CA ALA A 92 11.18 -22.34 -1.49
C ALA A 92 10.81 -20.90 -1.93
N TRP A 93 9.50 -20.64 -2.05
CA TRP A 93 9.00 -19.30 -2.30
C TRP A 93 9.39 -18.33 -1.18
N GLN A 94 9.20 -18.75 0.08
CA GLN A 94 9.51 -17.92 1.24
C GLN A 94 10.98 -17.50 1.26
N ARG A 95 11.92 -18.44 1.10
CA ARG A 95 13.37 -18.13 1.03
C ARG A 95 13.71 -17.18 -0.12
N ALA A 96 13.12 -17.38 -1.30
CA ALA A 96 13.33 -16.51 -2.45
C ALA A 96 12.80 -15.09 -2.20
N ALA A 97 11.61 -14.99 -1.61
CA ALA A 97 10.99 -13.70 -1.31
C ALA A 97 11.69 -12.95 -0.16
N GLU A 98 12.24 -13.65 0.84
CA GLU A 98 13.08 -13.07 1.90
C GLU A 98 14.38 -12.48 1.35
N THR A 99 14.99 -13.15 0.38
CA THR A 99 16.17 -12.63 -0.33
C THR A 99 15.82 -11.37 -1.12
N LEU A 100 14.75 -11.42 -1.91
CA LEU A 100 14.25 -10.28 -2.68
C LEU A 100 13.92 -9.07 -1.78
N ALA A 101 13.25 -9.32 -0.64
CA ALA A 101 12.90 -8.27 0.32
C ALA A 101 14.14 -7.54 0.85
N ARG A 102 15.20 -8.27 1.19
CA ARG A 102 16.48 -7.70 1.65
C ARG A 102 17.19 -6.91 0.55
N GLU A 103 17.28 -7.45 -0.65
CA GLU A 103 17.97 -6.83 -1.79
C GLU A 103 17.31 -5.50 -2.19
N LEU A 104 15.98 -5.45 -2.13
CA LEU A 104 15.21 -4.26 -2.51
C LEU A 104 14.92 -3.31 -1.33
N GLY A 105 15.21 -3.73 -0.08
CA GLY A 105 14.93 -2.92 1.12
C GLY A 105 13.45 -2.70 1.37
N ILE A 106 12.60 -3.72 1.14
CA ILE A 106 11.15 -3.63 1.23
C ILE A 106 10.57 -4.73 2.12
N HIS A 107 9.32 -4.53 2.57
CA HIS A 107 8.53 -5.60 3.18
C HIS A 107 7.75 -6.36 2.10
N ILE A 108 7.68 -7.68 2.22
CA ILE A 108 6.93 -8.53 1.29
C ILE A 108 5.93 -9.39 2.04
N ILE A 109 4.71 -9.44 1.49
CA ILE A 109 3.67 -10.39 1.85
C ILE A 109 3.38 -11.27 0.64
N GLY A 110 3.30 -12.58 0.85
CA GLY A 110 2.78 -13.53 -0.12
C GLY A 110 1.32 -13.85 0.14
N ARG A 111 0.48 -13.73 -0.88
CA ARG A 111 -0.92 -14.16 -0.83
C ARG A 111 -1.21 -15.23 -1.87
N SER A 112 -2.00 -16.20 -1.47
CA SER A 112 -2.57 -17.22 -2.32
C SER A 112 -3.94 -17.61 -1.76
N ARG A 113 -4.70 -18.47 -2.46
CA ARG A 113 -6.01 -18.90 -1.97
C ARG A 113 -5.90 -19.51 -0.56
N GLY A 114 -6.49 -18.83 0.43
CA GLY A 114 -6.48 -19.25 1.83
C GLY A 114 -5.12 -19.14 2.54
N GLN A 115 -4.13 -18.47 1.93
CA GLN A 115 -2.80 -18.27 2.50
C GLN A 115 -2.41 -16.80 2.57
N LYS A 116 -1.84 -16.38 3.71
CA LYS A 116 -1.10 -15.12 3.89
C LYS A 116 0.22 -15.46 4.57
N ILE A 117 1.33 -15.18 3.92
CA ILE A 117 2.69 -15.32 4.48
C ILE A 117 3.27 -13.93 4.64
N VAL A 118 3.54 -13.54 5.86
CA VAL A 118 4.18 -12.27 6.21
C VAL A 118 5.64 -12.55 6.50
N LEU A 119 6.57 -11.98 5.71
CA LEU A 119 7.99 -12.25 5.87
C LEU A 119 8.61 -11.46 7.04
N THR A 120 8.23 -10.20 7.21
CA THR A 120 8.74 -9.33 8.28
C THR A 120 7.60 -8.69 9.04
N GLN A 121 6.80 -7.87 8.37
CA GLN A 121 5.64 -7.17 8.95
C GLN A 121 4.57 -6.99 7.88
N ASP A 122 3.33 -6.80 8.30
CA ASP A 122 2.18 -6.59 7.41
C ASP A 122 1.68 -5.14 7.42
N TYR A 123 2.53 -4.22 7.77
CA TYR A 123 2.24 -2.80 7.81
C TYR A 123 3.48 -1.97 7.46
N ILE A 124 3.28 -0.70 7.19
CA ILE A 124 4.33 0.33 7.13
C ILE A 124 3.94 1.51 8.01
N ILE A 125 4.92 2.33 8.37
CA ILE A 125 4.69 3.55 9.13
C ILE A 125 4.65 4.74 8.18
N GLU A 126 3.49 5.39 8.11
CA GLU A 126 3.34 6.67 7.42
C GLU A 126 3.65 7.82 8.38
N GLU A 127 4.39 8.81 7.92
CA GLU A 127 4.69 10.03 8.67
C GLU A 127 4.10 11.23 7.94
N LEU A 128 3.08 11.85 8.55
CA LEU A 128 2.41 13.04 8.02
C LEU A 128 2.77 14.26 8.83
N ASN A 129 3.18 15.34 8.16
CA ASN A 129 3.41 16.63 8.80
C ASN A 129 2.14 17.49 8.72
N VAL A 130 1.59 17.82 9.88
CA VAL A 130 0.37 18.62 9.99
C VAL A 130 0.68 19.83 10.84
N ASN A 131 0.64 21.03 10.25
CA ASN A 131 0.93 22.31 10.91
C ASN A 131 2.27 22.30 11.69
N GLY A 132 3.32 21.69 11.09
CA GLY A 132 4.65 21.61 11.68
C GLY A 132 4.86 20.48 12.70
N LYS A 133 3.84 19.66 12.96
CA LYS A 133 3.92 18.51 13.86
C LYS A 133 3.81 17.21 13.08
N THR A 134 4.69 16.25 13.36
CA THR A 134 4.71 14.95 12.71
C THR A 134 3.82 13.96 13.46
N PHE A 135 2.93 13.31 12.74
CA PHE A 135 2.08 12.22 13.21
C PHE A 135 2.47 10.93 12.51
N ARG A 136 2.52 9.84 13.27
CA ARG A 136 2.89 8.51 12.79
C ARG A 136 1.67 7.60 12.78
N TYR A 137 1.44 6.96 11.64
CA TYR A 137 0.30 6.07 11.43
C TYR A 137 0.78 4.69 10.99
N ARG A 138 0.25 3.67 11.62
CA ARG A 138 0.43 2.30 11.14
C ARG A 138 -0.56 2.04 10.02
N GLN A 139 -0.04 1.83 8.80
CA GLN A 139 -0.84 1.47 7.63
C GLN A 139 -0.74 -0.03 7.38
N VAL A 140 -1.79 -0.76 7.76
CA VAL A 140 -1.84 -2.22 7.64
C VAL A 140 -2.21 -2.62 6.22
N GLU A 141 -1.61 -3.71 5.73
CA GLU A 141 -1.90 -4.29 4.42
C GLU A 141 -3.41 -4.57 4.26
N GLY A 142 -3.98 -4.14 3.13
CA GLY A 142 -5.39 -4.32 2.84
C GLY A 142 -6.34 -3.30 3.49
N SER A 143 -5.88 -2.53 4.49
CA SER A 143 -6.69 -1.48 5.11
C SER A 143 -6.77 -0.23 4.24
N PHE A 144 -7.85 0.54 4.42
CA PHE A 144 -7.97 1.83 3.72
C PHE A 144 -6.94 2.82 4.22
N THR A 145 -6.30 3.53 3.29
CA THR A 145 -5.43 4.68 3.55
C THR A 145 -5.71 5.77 2.52
N GLN A 146 -5.48 7.03 2.89
CA GLN A 146 -5.59 8.13 1.92
C GLN A 146 -4.55 7.94 0.81
N PRO A 147 -4.99 7.88 -0.46
CA PRO A 147 -4.10 7.52 -1.55
C PRO A 147 -3.06 8.59 -1.88
N ASN A 148 -3.24 9.82 -1.45
CA ASN A 148 -2.31 10.93 -1.65
C ASN A 148 -1.92 11.51 -0.29
N ALA A 149 -0.75 11.13 0.22
CA ALA A 149 -0.27 11.53 1.54
C ALA A 149 -0.10 13.07 1.67
N ARG A 150 0.38 13.73 0.61
CA ARG A 150 0.56 15.21 0.64
C ARG A 150 -0.76 15.97 0.65
N VAL A 151 -1.78 15.47 -0.03
CA VAL A 151 -3.13 16.03 0.07
C VAL A 151 -3.72 15.71 1.44
N CYS A 152 -3.46 14.52 1.98
CA CYS A 152 -3.87 14.14 3.33
C CYS A 152 -3.33 15.12 4.39
N GLU A 153 -2.04 15.48 4.34
CA GLU A 153 -1.44 16.50 5.22
C GLU A 153 -2.23 17.82 5.19
N LYS A 154 -2.60 18.27 3.97
CA LYS A 154 -3.40 19.50 3.80
C LYS A 154 -4.82 19.38 4.34
N MET A 155 -5.46 18.22 4.15
CA MET A 155 -6.79 17.95 4.70
C MET A 155 -6.77 17.98 6.22
N LEU A 156 -5.77 17.36 6.83
CA LEU A 156 -5.60 17.33 8.28
C LEU A 156 -5.27 18.72 8.84
N GLY A 157 -4.40 19.48 8.17
CA GLY A 157 -4.09 20.87 8.53
C GLY A 157 -5.33 21.74 8.51
N TRP A 158 -6.11 21.67 7.43
CA TRP A 158 -7.38 22.41 7.34
C TRP A 158 -8.36 22.02 8.46
N ALA A 159 -8.49 20.73 8.77
CA ALA A 159 -9.36 20.27 9.85
C ALA A 159 -8.91 20.80 11.22
N CYS A 160 -7.60 20.80 11.49
CA CYS A 160 -7.04 21.40 12.70
C CYS A 160 -7.30 22.90 12.80
N ASP A 161 -7.14 23.65 11.69
CA ASP A 161 -7.39 25.09 11.64
C ASP A 161 -8.85 25.42 11.95
N VAL A 162 -9.79 24.66 11.40
CA VAL A 162 -11.23 24.77 11.72
C VAL A 162 -11.51 24.47 13.20
N ALA A 163 -10.79 23.48 13.76
CA ALA A 163 -10.98 23.04 15.14
C ALA A 163 -10.37 23.98 16.20
N GLN A 164 -9.46 24.90 15.83
CA GLN A 164 -8.73 25.78 16.77
C GLN A 164 -9.62 26.56 17.74
N ASN A 165 -10.81 26.95 17.29
CA ASN A 165 -11.76 27.75 18.07
C ASN A 165 -12.93 26.93 18.65
N LEU A 166 -12.86 25.61 18.50
CA LEU A 166 -13.86 24.70 19.06
C LEU A 166 -13.44 24.26 20.46
N SER A 167 -14.42 23.88 21.26
CA SER A 167 -14.21 23.36 22.63
C SER A 167 -15.16 22.20 22.90
N GLY A 168 -14.86 21.41 23.94
CA GLY A 168 -15.69 20.29 24.35
C GLY A 168 -15.09 18.95 23.95
N ASP A 169 -15.91 18.03 23.49
CA ASP A 169 -15.54 16.67 23.15
C ASP A 169 -15.73 16.42 21.65
N LEU A 170 -14.91 15.54 21.08
CA LEU A 170 -14.98 15.14 19.68
C LEU A 170 -15.56 13.72 19.57
N LEU A 171 -16.56 13.56 18.71
CA LEU A 171 -17.00 12.25 18.23
C LEU A 171 -16.56 12.09 16.76
N GLU A 172 -15.74 11.08 16.49
CA GLU A 172 -15.34 10.68 15.14
C GLU A 172 -15.96 9.33 14.78
N LEU A 173 -16.69 9.29 13.66
CA LEU A 173 -17.26 8.06 13.12
C LEU A 173 -16.43 7.58 11.94
N TYR A 174 -16.24 6.26 11.84
CA TYR A 174 -15.46 5.64 10.77
C TYR A 174 -14.01 6.15 10.72
N CYS A 175 -13.35 6.20 11.88
CA CYS A 175 -12.05 6.83 12.04
C CYS A 175 -10.90 6.12 11.28
N GLY A 176 -11.13 4.90 10.79
CA GLY A 176 -10.07 4.10 10.15
C GLY A 176 -8.90 3.88 11.11
N ASN A 177 -7.69 4.14 10.63
CA ASN A 177 -6.46 4.08 11.43
C ASN A 177 -6.23 5.32 12.33
N GLY A 178 -7.27 6.13 12.56
CA GLY A 178 -7.18 7.35 13.38
C GLY A 178 -6.58 8.54 12.63
N ASN A 179 -6.71 8.57 11.31
CA ASN A 179 -6.07 9.57 10.46
C ASN A 179 -6.42 11.02 10.86
N PHE A 180 -7.67 11.32 11.16
CA PHE A 180 -8.12 12.61 11.69
C PHE A 180 -8.09 12.66 13.22
N THR A 181 -8.34 11.54 13.89
CA THR A 181 -8.37 11.43 15.36
C THR A 181 -7.12 12.04 16.00
N LEU A 182 -5.93 11.61 15.55
CA LEU A 182 -4.66 12.00 16.17
C LEU A 182 -4.40 13.51 16.11
N PRO A 183 -4.44 14.20 14.94
CA PRO A 183 -4.22 15.64 14.90
C PRO A 183 -5.36 16.44 15.56
N LEU A 184 -6.61 16.02 15.44
CA LEU A 184 -7.74 16.70 16.04
C LEU A 184 -7.79 16.55 17.56
N SER A 185 -7.30 15.45 18.13
CA SER A 185 -7.32 15.23 19.58
C SER A 185 -6.67 16.34 20.40
N GLN A 186 -5.79 17.14 19.79
CA GLN A 186 -5.11 18.25 20.43
C GLN A 186 -6.04 19.46 20.72
N HIS A 187 -7.18 19.53 20.07
CA HIS A 187 -8.14 20.64 20.15
C HIS A 187 -9.33 20.35 21.06
N PHE A 188 -9.46 19.12 21.56
CA PHE A 188 -10.64 18.67 22.31
C PHE A 188 -10.25 18.08 23.66
N ARG A 189 -11.16 18.17 24.61
CA ARG A 189 -10.98 17.65 25.98
C ARG A 189 -10.94 16.11 26.00
N GLN A 190 -11.86 15.49 25.24
CA GLN A 190 -11.97 14.05 25.07
C GLN A 190 -12.31 13.72 23.61
N VAL A 191 -11.89 12.57 23.16
CA VAL A 191 -12.20 12.07 21.81
C VAL A 191 -12.78 10.66 21.93
N LEU A 192 -13.92 10.45 21.34
CA LEU A 192 -14.49 9.12 21.08
C LEU A 192 -14.42 8.85 19.58
N ALA A 193 -13.60 7.90 19.19
CA ALA A 193 -13.46 7.46 17.80
C ALA A 193 -14.03 6.05 17.63
N THR A 194 -14.78 5.82 16.56
CA THR A 194 -15.42 4.53 16.27
C THR A 194 -15.02 4.03 14.89
N GLU A 195 -14.73 2.72 14.80
CA GLU A 195 -14.39 2.03 13.56
C GLU A 195 -15.01 0.63 13.57
N VAL A 196 -15.53 0.18 12.42
CA VAL A 196 -16.11 -1.16 12.25
C VAL A 196 -15.08 -2.18 11.78
N SER A 197 -14.07 -1.72 11.06
CA SER A 197 -12.97 -2.59 10.59
C SER A 197 -12.07 -2.98 11.76
N LYS A 198 -11.82 -4.30 11.90
CA LYS A 198 -10.92 -4.83 12.94
C LYS A 198 -9.44 -4.66 12.61
N THR A 199 -9.11 -4.26 11.38
CA THR A 199 -7.74 -4.16 10.86
C THR A 199 -7.28 -2.72 10.62
N SER A 200 -8.17 -1.78 10.79
CA SER A 200 -7.86 -0.34 10.69
C SER A 200 -7.34 0.21 12.00
#